data_f7d0adbf83772b29d6ffaf51d0126fa3
#
_entry.id   f7d0adbf83772b29d6ffaf51d0126fa3
#
_cell.length_a   1.000
_cell.length_b   1.000
_cell.length_c   1.000
_cell.angle_alpha   90.00
_cell.angle_beta   90.00
_cell.angle_gamma   90.00
#
_symmetry.space_group_name_H-M   'P 1'
#
loop_
_entity.id
_entity.type
_entity.pdbx_description
1 polymer ?
#
loop_
_entity_poly.entity_id
_entity_poly.type
_entity_poly.pdbx_seq_one_letter_code
_entity_poly.pdbx_strand_id
1 'polypeptide(L)' 'MIDLLEYALSLERHRNFARAAKELGTSQPTLTRGIQELEREFGTTLFDRT' A
#
# COMPACT_ATOMS: atom_id res chain seq x y z
N MET A 1 13.71 3.24 -6.09
CA MET A 1 12.30 3.09 -6.43
C MET A 1 11.65 2.12 -5.45
N ILE A 2 10.49 2.47 -4.92
CA ILE A 2 9.82 1.63 -3.94
C ILE A 2 9.07 0.51 -4.65
N ASP A 3 9.30 -0.71 -4.18
CA ASP A 3 8.67 -1.89 -4.73
C ASP A 3 7.22 -1.97 -4.23
N LEU A 4 6.31 -2.37 -5.10
CA LEU A 4 4.91 -2.56 -4.71
C LEU A 4 4.78 -3.60 -3.60
N LEU A 5 5.65 -4.60 -3.60
CA LEU A 5 5.65 -5.59 -2.54
C LEU A 5 5.98 -4.95 -1.20
N GLU A 6 6.89 -3.98 -1.18
CA GLU A 6 7.21 -3.28 0.05
C GLU A 6 6.02 -2.45 0.55
N TYR A 7 5.23 -1.91 -0.37
CA TYR A 7 4.01 -1.22 -0.01
C TYR A 7 3.09 -2.16 0.78
N ALA A 8 2.89 -3.36 0.24
CA ALA A 8 1.99 -4.32 0.85
C ALA A 8 2.51 -4.75 2.23
N LEU A 9 3.81 -4.99 2.34
CA LEU A 9 4.39 -5.41 3.60
C LEU A 9 4.28 -4.32 4.66
N SER A 10 4.49 -3.08 4.28
CA SER A 10 4.38 -1.97 5.21
C SER A 10 2.95 -1.79 5.69
N LEU A 11 1.98 -1.95 4.80
CA LEU A 11 0.58 -1.85 5.16
C LEU A 11 0.18 -2.94 6.14
N GLU A 12 0.66 -4.15 5.92
CA GLU A 12 0.35 -5.25 6.82
C GLU A 12 0.92 -5.00 8.20
N ARG A 13 2.13 -4.46 8.24
CA ARG A 13 2.79 -4.19 9.51
C ARG A 13 2.08 -3.10 10.31
N HIS A 14 1.72 -2.02 9.64
CA HIS A 14 1.14 -0.86 10.32
C HIS A 14 -0.38 -0.89 10.41
N ARG A 15 -1.02 -1.52 9.44
CA ARG A 15 -2.48 -1.56 9.32
C ARG A 15 -3.07 -0.17 9.28
N ASN A 16 -2.30 0.77 8.71
CA ASN A 16 -2.69 2.16 8.66
C ASN A 16 -1.98 2.80 7.47
N PHE A 17 -2.75 3.32 6.51
CA PHE A 17 -2.18 3.88 5.29
C PHE A 17 -1.28 5.07 5.57
N ALA A 18 -1.68 5.93 6.50
CA ALA A 18 -0.88 7.11 6.81
C ALA A 18 0.48 6.74 7.40
N ARG A 19 0.49 5.77 8.30
CA ARG A 19 1.74 5.33 8.92
C ARG A 19 2.62 4.60 7.92
N ALA A 20 2.00 3.75 7.09
CA ALA A 20 2.76 3.02 6.09
C ALA A 20 3.40 3.99 5.10
N ALA A 21 2.65 5.00 4.66
CA ALA A 21 3.18 5.99 3.74
C ALA A 21 4.35 6.73 4.36
N LYS A 22 4.24 7.06 5.65
CA LYS A 22 5.32 7.76 6.34
C LYS A 22 6.58 6.91 6.41
N GLU A 23 6.42 5.63 6.72
CA GLU A 23 7.56 4.73 6.78
C GLU A 23 8.24 4.60 5.42
N LEU A 24 7.44 4.57 4.36
CA LEU A 24 7.97 4.40 3.01
C LEU A 24 8.47 5.70 2.41
N GLY A 25 8.27 6.82 3.09
CA GLY A 25 8.71 8.10 2.56
C GLY A 25 7.91 8.58 1.38
N THR A 26 6.63 8.24 1.34
CA THR A 26 5.75 8.61 0.25
C THR A 26 4.46 9.19 0.82
N SER A 27 3.61 9.74 -0.06
CA SER A 27 2.34 10.28 0.38
C SER A 27 1.29 9.17 0.46
N GLN A 28 0.25 9.40 1.27
CA GLN A 28 -0.81 8.42 1.39
C GLN A 28 -1.53 8.17 0.07
N PRO A 29 -1.87 9.20 -0.72
CA PRO A 29 -2.48 8.96 -2.03
C PRO A 29 -1.60 8.12 -2.96
N THR A 30 -0.29 8.34 -2.92
CA THR A 30 0.64 7.57 -3.74
C THR A 30 0.64 6.11 -3.30
N LEU A 31 0.64 5.87 -1.99
CA LEU A 31 0.60 4.51 -1.47
C LEU A 31 -0.71 3.82 -1.85
N THR A 32 -1.83 4.53 -1.72
CA THR A 32 -3.13 3.97 -2.08
C THR A 32 -3.16 3.57 -3.54
N ARG A 33 -2.61 4.42 -4.41
CA ARG A 33 -2.57 4.11 -5.83
C ARG A 33 -1.73 2.87 -6.11
N GLY A 34 -0.59 2.75 -5.43
CA GLY A 34 0.27 1.58 -5.59
C GLY A 34 -0.43 0.30 -5.18
N ILE A 35 -1.17 0.35 -4.08
CA ILE A 35 -1.91 -0.82 -3.60
C ILE A 35 -3.04 -1.17 -4.58
N GLN A 36 -3.71 -0.16 -5.13
CA GLN A 36 -4.76 -0.41 -6.10
C GLN A 36 -4.20 -1.08 -7.36
N GLU A 37 -3.00 -0.71 -7.76
CA GLU A 37 -2.35 -1.35 -8.90
C GLU A 37 -2.06 -2.82 -8.61
N LEU A 38 -1.60 -3.11 -7.39
CA LEU A 38 -1.36 -4.49 -6.98
C LEU A 38 -2.64 -5.30 -7.03
N GLU A 39 -3.72 -4.73 -6.50
CA GLU A 39 -5.01 -5.42 -6.48
C GLU A 39 -5.51 -5.70 -7.88
N ARG A 40 -5.31 -4.76 -8.78
CA ARG A 40 -5.72 -4.94 -10.17
C ARG A 40 -4.91 -6.07 -10.82
N GLU A 41 -3.62 -6.13 -10.52
CA GLU A 41 -2.74 -7.12 -11.11
C GLU A 41 -3.13 -8.52 -10.66
N PHE A 42 -3.48 -8.68 -9.39
CA PHE A 42 -3.86 -9.99 -8.86
C PHE A 42 -5.36 -10.26 -8.96
N GLY A 43 -6.14 -9.27 -9.37
CA GLY A 43 -7.58 -9.44 -9.56
C GLY A 43 -8.34 -9.62 -8.27
N THR A 44 -7.83 -9.09 -7.16
CA THR A 44 -8.49 -9.25 -5.87
C THR A 44 -8.16 -8.06 -4.98
N THR A 45 -8.99 -7.86 -3.97
CA THR A 45 -8.73 -6.84 -2.96
C THR A 45 -7.82 -7.43 -1.89
N LEU A 46 -6.64 -6.84 -1.75
CA LEU A 46 -5.64 -7.35 -0.81
C LEU A 46 -5.85 -6.79 0.59
N PHE A 47 -6.35 -5.57 0.68
CA PHE A 47 -6.52 -4.90 1.97
C PHE A 47 -7.89 -4.27 2.05
N ASP A 48 -8.52 -4.38 3.22
CA ASP A 48 -9.80 -3.75 3.47
C ASP A 48 -9.57 -2.31 3.87
N ARG A 49 -10.16 -1.38 3.09
CA ARG A 49 -9.94 0.04 3.29
C ARG A 49 -11.17 0.80 3.75
N THR A 50 -12.19 0.11 4.16
CA THR A 50 -13.40 0.77 4.66
C THR A 50 -13.17 1.46 6.00
#